data_b08b474a96912474601cf93ae4ec2527
#
_entry.id   b08b474a96912474601cf93ae4ec2527
#
_cell.length_a   1.000
_cell.length_b   1.000
_cell.length_c   1.000
_cell.angle_alpha   90.00
_cell.angle_beta   90.00
_cell.angle_gamma   90.00
#
_symmetry.space_group_name_H-M   'P 1'
#
loop_
_entity.id
_entity.type
_entity.pdbx_description
1 polymer ?
#
loop_
_entity_poly.entity_id
_entity_poly.type
_entity_poly.pdbx_seq_one_letter_code
_entity_poly.pdbx_strand_id
1 'polypeptide(L)'
;MLVVLHKILLSSDTLLAGAGNAVGARVSTALGLAVLMTLGGCATTQPPIRERPLSDARAPVILNQGDLLDLPAVHSTDFNVDSDPLFRLLVAEFAGQRGQLDLAVEYYVATAKQLQSLAVAQRATRIAVFARNNEAALEAAKIWVEKAPTDTEARQILAAMYIRAGDADAAFTHLEYVLNVESEPANRQLRMIANLLSREQDKVTALDIMERLISHDRGNSALLAYALLAIRSEQIDRASLAIDRLVDSGALETNIAMAYVALLQQHDESPSALEWLERSIEKDVDDHGLRLIYARLLADSNRYEEARVQFSILSTKTPDDSDVVYALGLLNLQANRIDAARANFQQLLDLKARSSDAYFYLAQIAESRDKPDDALELYRAVTRGTNYFQAQIRVGMILSSIDDVDNARAHLQSIATDNEEQRRHLVTAEGEILTDHDRLDEAMALYDRALDDIYDMDLLYTRAMLAEKMGRIDVLEADLRTIIEHEPDNVQALNALGYTLADRTERYEEAYALIERALALSPEDFYILDSMGWVLYRLGRLSDAVEFLTRARRLKDDPEVAAHLGEVLWVMGDKDAAKNIWDSALKDKPNDQRLLDAIERLAP
;
A
#
# COMPACT_ATOMS: atom_id res chain seq x y z
N MET A 1 -0.87 -3.16 -7.17
CA MET A 1 -1.82 -3.33 -8.27
C MET A 1 -3.17 -3.90 -7.82
N LEU A 2 -3.27 -5.13 -7.34
CA LEU A 2 -4.55 -5.71 -6.89
C LEU A 2 -5.26 -4.87 -5.82
N VAL A 3 -4.53 -4.29 -4.88
CA VAL A 3 -5.07 -3.42 -3.82
C VAL A 3 -5.54 -2.08 -4.38
N VAL A 4 -4.88 -1.53 -5.39
CA VAL A 4 -5.26 -0.25 -6.02
C VAL A 4 -6.49 -0.43 -6.91
N LEU A 5 -6.53 -1.47 -7.74
CA LEU A 5 -7.70 -1.80 -8.54
C LEU A 5 -8.91 -2.18 -7.67
N HIS A 6 -8.69 -2.88 -6.57
CA HIS A 6 -9.74 -3.21 -5.60
C HIS A 6 -10.28 -1.96 -4.88
N LYS A 7 -9.41 -1.02 -4.48
CA LYS A 7 -9.84 0.27 -3.90
C LYS A 7 -10.60 1.15 -4.90
N ILE A 8 -10.24 1.12 -6.18
CA ILE A 8 -10.91 1.89 -7.22
C ILE A 8 -12.32 1.34 -7.49
N LEU A 9 -12.50 0.03 -7.44
CA LEU A 9 -13.81 -0.61 -7.62
C LEU A 9 -14.72 -0.41 -6.40
N LEU A 10 -14.18 -0.35 -5.19
CA LEU A 10 -14.94 0.00 -3.98
C LEU A 10 -15.35 1.49 -3.95
N SER A 11 -14.60 2.38 -4.61
CA SER A 11 -15.00 3.79 -4.78
C SER A 11 -16.02 4.01 -5.91
N SER A 12 -16.27 3.01 -6.74
CA SER A 12 -17.25 3.04 -7.84
C SER A 12 -18.64 2.53 -7.44
N ASP A 13 -18.91 2.27 -6.16
CA ASP A 13 -20.28 2.04 -5.64
C ASP A 13 -21.23 3.24 -5.93
N THR A 14 -20.69 4.35 -6.42
CA THR A 14 -21.46 5.49 -6.92
C THR A 14 -21.97 5.35 -8.35
N LEU A 15 -21.63 4.29 -9.09
CA LEU A 15 -22.09 4.09 -10.48
C LEU A 15 -23.27 3.12 -10.61
N LEU A 16 -23.62 2.38 -9.58
CA LEU A 16 -24.74 1.43 -9.60
C LEU A 16 -26.00 1.91 -8.86
N ALA A 17 -25.96 3.08 -8.24
CA ALA A 17 -27.14 3.71 -7.61
C ALA A 17 -27.93 4.57 -8.62
N GLY A 18 -28.35 3.96 -9.69
CA GLY A 18 -29.13 4.61 -10.76
C GLY A 18 -30.51 3.98 -10.97
N ALA A 19 -31.26 3.68 -9.92
CA ALA A 19 -32.71 3.50 -9.95
C ALA A 19 -33.21 3.15 -8.54
N GLY A 20 -33.57 4.14 -7.76
CA GLY A 20 -34.20 3.95 -6.46
C GLY A 20 -33.75 4.99 -5.46
N ASN A 21 -34.55 6.02 -5.30
CA ASN A 21 -34.58 7.03 -4.24
C ASN A 21 -33.26 7.31 -3.48
N ALA A 22 -32.60 8.37 -3.90
CA ALA A 22 -31.40 8.88 -3.29
C ALA A 22 -31.70 9.59 -1.96
N VAL A 23 -31.32 8.98 -0.86
CA VAL A 23 -30.78 9.68 0.30
C VAL A 23 -29.63 8.79 0.80
N GLY A 24 -28.46 8.97 0.21
CA GLY A 24 -27.24 8.27 0.57
C GLY A 24 -26.08 9.25 0.56
N ALA A 25 -25.73 9.75 1.72
CA ALA A 25 -24.55 10.59 1.91
C ALA A 25 -23.29 9.87 1.41
N ARG A 26 -22.55 10.52 0.50
CA ARG A 26 -21.20 10.11 0.12
C ARG A 26 -20.26 10.33 1.30
N VAL A 27 -19.87 9.27 1.97
CA VAL A 27 -18.75 9.31 2.91
C VAL A 27 -17.46 9.42 2.11
N SER A 28 -16.88 10.62 2.05
CA SER A 28 -15.49 10.81 1.60
C SER A 28 -14.56 10.51 2.77
N THR A 29 -14.07 9.29 2.85
CA THR A 29 -12.98 8.94 3.78
C THR A 29 -11.66 9.46 3.25
N ALA A 30 -11.21 10.60 3.79
CA ALA A 30 -9.80 10.98 3.76
C ALA A 30 -9.08 10.17 4.86
N LEU A 31 -8.52 9.02 4.53
CA LEU A 31 -7.63 8.28 5.43
C LEU A 31 -6.18 8.51 5.00
N GLY A 32 -5.43 9.09 5.94
CA GLY A 32 -4.00 9.30 5.84
C GLY A 32 -3.24 7.99 5.66
N LEU A 33 -2.24 8.03 4.77
CA LEU A 33 -1.32 6.97 4.46
C LEU A 33 -0.51 6.54 5.68
N ALA A 34 -0.62 5.26 6.05
CA ALA A 34 0.45 4.51 6.66
C ALA A 34 0.75 3.31 5.73
N VAL A 35 1.72 3.50 4.83
CA VAL A 35 2.22 2.43 3.97
C VAL A 35 3.15 1.56 4.79
N LEU A 36 2.68 0.39 5.22
CA LEU A 36 3.53 -0.74 5.59
C LEU A 36 3.69 -1.61 4.34
N MET A 37 4.89 -1.54 3.73
CA MET A 37 5.31 -2.46 2.68
C MET A 37 5.38 -3.89 3.24
N THR A 38 4.42 -4.73 2.89
CA THR A 38 4.60 -6.17 2.92
C THR A 38 4.81 -6.65 1.49
N LEU A 39 6.06 -6.86 1.13
CA LEU A 39 6.47 -7.60 -0.06
C LEU A 39 6.01 -9.06 0.09
N GLY A 40 4.85 -9.37 -0.49
CA GLY A 40 4.40 -10.75 -0.69
C GLY A 40 5.16 -11.37 -1.87
N GLY A 41 6.38 -11.86 -1.62
CA GLY A 41 7.05 -12.76 -2.54
C GLY A 41 6.38 -14.13 -2.50
N CYS A 42 6.15 -14.75 -3.65
CA CYS A 42 5.82 -16.16 -3.79
C CYS A 42 6.85 -17.00 -3.02
N ALA A 43 6.46 -17.49 -1.87
CA ALA A 43 7.23 -18.49 -1.14
C ALA A 43 6.97 -19.85 -1.79
N THR A 44 7.88 -20.28 -2.67
CA THR A 44 8.14 -21.71 -2.81
C THR A 44 8.58 -22.19 -1.44
N THR A 45 7.86 -23.14 -0.90
CA THR A 45 8.13 -23.79 0.37
C THR A 45 9.46 -24.54 0.30
N GLN A 46 10.54 -23.82 0.60
CA GLN A 46 11.75 -24.48 1.13
C GLN A 46 11.59 -24.57 2.65
N PRO A 47 11.93 -25.71 3.25
CA PRO A 47 11.88 -25.87 4.69
C PRO A 47 12.79 -24.81 5.34
N PRO A 48 12.44 -24.29 6.53
CA PRO A 48 13.24 -23.28 7.19
C PRO A 48 14.65 -23.80 7.38
N ILE A 49 15.63 -23.07 6.86
CA ILE A 49 17.03 -23.25 7.22
C ILE A 49 17.06 -22.98 8.73
N ARG A 50 17.14 -24.03 9.52
CA ARG A 50 17.46 -23.92 10.94
C ARG A 50 18.76 -23.13 11.02
N GLU A 51 18.69 -21.91 11.53
CA GLU A 51 19.84 -21.24 12.08
C GLU A 51 20.47 -22.25 13.08
N ARG A 52 21.61 -22.81 12.71
CA ARG A 52 22.42 -23.52 13.69
C ARG A 52 22.84 -22.46 14.70
N PRO A 53 22.53 -22.67 15.96
CA PRO A 53 23.11 -21.79 16.97
C PRO A 53 24.64 -21.94 16.87
N LEU A 54 25.33 -20.84 17.06
CA LEU A 54 26.80 -20.74 17.16
C LEU A 54 27.33 -21.47 18.39
N SER A 55 26.90 -22.70 18.64
CA SER A 55 27.30 -23.55 19.77
C SER A 55 28.30 -24.63 19.42
N ASP A 56 28.83 -24.68 18.18
CA ASP A 56 29.98 -25.52 17.84
C ASP A 56 31.32 -24.72 17.90
N ALA A 57 31.41 -23.78 18.84
CA ALA A 57 32.71 -23.48 19.41
C ALA A 57 33.13 -24.78 20.17
N ARG A 58 34.03 -25.56 19.60
CA ARG A 58 34.69 -26.70 20.29
C ARG A 58 35.05 -26.20 21.69
N ALA A 59 34.57 -26.91 22.69
CA ALA A 59 34.94 -26.68 24.08
C ALA A 59 36.47 -26.48 24.17
N PRO A 60 36.95 -25.57 25.02
CA PRO A 60 38.38 -25.41 25.21
C PRO A 60 38.95 -26.75 25.60
N VAL A 61 40.01 -27.17 24.91
CA VAL A 61 40.81 -28.32 25.29
C VAL A 61 41.28 -28.04 26.71
N ILE A 62 40.67 -28.68 27.69
CA ILE A 62 41.18 -28.69 29.07
C ILE A 62 42.45 -29.48 29.03
N LEU A 63 43.58 -28.81 29.03
CA LEU A 63 44.87 -29.46 29.26
C LEU A 63 44.81 -30.12 30.65
N ASN A 64 45.01 -31.43 30.70
CA ASN A 64 45.08 -32.16 31.95
C ASN A 64 46.21 -31.59 32.82
N GLN A 65 45.95 -31.42 34.11
CA GLN A 65 46.90 -30.89 35.10
C GLN A 65 48.24 -31.70 35.15
N GLY A 66 48.34 -32.84 34.48
CA GLY A 66 49.54 -33.67 34.40
C GLY A 66 50.62 -33.19 33.41
N ASP A 67 50.24 -32.39 32.41
CA ASP A 67 51.15 -31.95 31.33
C ASP A 67 51.88 -30.64 31.62
N LEU A 68 51.67 -30.07 32.82
CA LEU A 68 52.24 -28.76 33.22
C LEU A 68 53.55 -28.88 34.03
N LEU A 69 54.08 -30.09 34.26
CA LEU A 69 55.19 -30.28 35.23
C LEU A 69 56.59 -30.43 34.65
N ASP A 70 56.77 -30.36 33.32
CA ASP A 70 58.10 -30.49 32.70
C ASP A 70 58.46 -29.33 31.74
N LEU A 71 58.11 -28.12 32.10
CA LEU A 71 58.69 -26.96 31.42
C LEU A 71 59.99 -26.57 32.14
N PRO A 72 61.14 -26.47 31.41
CA PRO A 72 62.36 -25.98 32.00
C PRO A 72 62.18 -24.55 32.49
N ALA A 73 62.60 -24.29 33.71
CA ALA A 73 62.59 -22.96 34.30
C ALA A 73 63.43 -21.97 33.44
N VAL A 74 62.76 -21.16 32.66
CA VAL A 74 63.39 -20.09 31.89
C VAL A 74 63.65 -18.94 32.86
N HIS A 75 64.87 -18.86 33.37
CA HIS A 75 65.39 -17.68 34.03
C HIS A 75 65.77 -16.65 32.95
N SER A 76 64.84 -15.80 32.52
CA SER A 76 65.19 -14.60 31.77
C SER A 76 64.76 -13.38 32.59
N THR A 77 65.72 -12.56 32.92
CA THR A 77 65.57 -11.29 33.64
C THR A 77 64.94 -10.18 32.78
N ASP A 78 64.58 -10.49 31.51
CA ASP A 78 64.02 -9.54 30.55
C ASP A 78 62.67 -9.98 29.96
N PHE A 79 61.85 -10.74 30.70
CA PHE A 79 60.52 -11.14 30.26
C PHE A 79 59.54 -9.96 30.40
N ASN A 80 59.30 -9.25 29.29
CA ASN A 80 58.25 -8.23 29.23
C ASN A 80 56.95 -8.92 28.86
N VAL A 81 56.05 -9.09 29.84
CA VAL A 81 54.73 -9.73 29.70
C VAL A 81 53.91 -9.05 28.57
N ASP A 82 54.01 -7.75 28.44
CA ASP A 82 53.23 -7.01 27.42
C ASP A 82 53.70 -7.25 25.99
N SER A 83 54.91 -7.78 25.78
CA SER A 83 55.43 -8.16 24.47
C SER A 83 55.33 -9.64 24.13
N ASP A 84 54.89 -10.49 25.10
CA ASP A 84 54.70 -11.92 24.87
C ASP A 84 53.47 -12.17 23.98
N PRO A 85 53.64 -12.87 22.84
CA PRO A 85 52.52 -13.11 21.92
C PRO A 85 51.38 -13.94 22.53
N LEU A 86 51.65 -14.88 23.43
CA LEU A 86 50.66 -15.69 24.07
C LEU A 86 49.79 -14.84 25.05
N PHE A 87 50.46 -13.98 25.83
CA PHE A 87 49.77 -13.04 26.70
C PHE A 87 48.88 -12.11 25.90
N ARG A 88 49.38 -11.52 24.80
CA ARG A 88 48.59 -10.65 23.91
C ARG A 88 47.41 -11.35 23.32
N LEU A 89 47.51 -12.61 22.90
CA LEU A 89 46.40 -13.38 22.38
C LEU A 89 45.33 -13.66 23.44
N LEU A 90 45.75 -13.98 24.67
CA LEU A 90 44.83 -14.17 25.79
C LEU A 90 44.07 -12.87 26.11
N VAL A 91 44.78 -11.71 26.18
CA VAL A 91 44.14 -10.41 26.38
C VAL A 91 43.14 -10.11 25.27
N ALA A 92 43.53 -10.35 24.02
CA ALA A 92 42.66 -10.12 22.87
C ALA A 92 41.38 -10.96 22.91
N GLU A 93 41.49 -12.26 23.25
CA GLU A 93 40.33 -13.18 23.40
C GLU A 93 39.41 -12.74 24.53
N PHE A 94 39.97 -12.47 25.73
CA PHE A 94 39.16 -11.99 26.86
C PHE A 94 38.50 -10.63 26.61
N ALA A 95 39.20 -9.70 25.97
CA ALA A 95 38.66 -8.43 25.57
C ALA A 95 37.51 -8.60 24.57
N GLY A 96 37.69 -9.45 23.55
CA GLY A 96 36.65 -9.79 22.57
C GLY A 96 35.39 -10.39 23.20
N GLN A 97 35.56 -11.36 24.15
CA GLN A 97 34.45 -11.98 24.88
C GLN A 97 33.67 -10.96 25.77
N ARG A 98 34.35 -9.93 26.27
CA ARG A 98 33.77 -8.88 27.10
C ARG A 98 33.23 -7.69 26.30
N GLY A 99 33.28 -7.73 24.97
CA GLY A 99 32.83 -6.66 24.11
C GLY A 99 33.77 -5.45 24.03
N GLN A 100 35.00 -5.56 24.58
CA GLN A 100 36.05 -4.54 24.49
C GLN A 100 36.77 -4.66 23.14
N LEU A 101 36.04 -4.34 22.06
CA LEU A 101 36.48 -4.61 20.69
C LEU A 101 37.75 -3.85 20.31
N ASP A 102 37.89 -2.60 20.71
CA ASP A 102 39.09 -1.79 20.40
C ASP A 102 40.36 -2.43 20.98
N LEU A 103 40.32 -2.86 22.22
CA LEU A 103 41.41 -3.55 22.87
C LEU A 103 41.70 -4.91 22.21
N ALA A 104 40.66 -5.68 21.86
CA ALA A 104 40.83 -6.94 21.17
C ALA A 104 41.52 -6.74 19.80
N VAL A 105 41.09 -5.74 19.04
CA VAL A 105 41.68 -5.38 17.74
C VAL A 105 43.13 -5.01 17.88
N GLU A 106 43.48 -4.09 18.81
CA GLU A 106 44.83 -3.66 19.06
C GLU A 106 45.80 -4.83 19.30
N TYR A 107 45.43 -5.71 20.26
CA TYR A 107 46.26 -6.84 20.62
C TYR A 107 46.34 -7.91 19.52
N TYR A 108 45.23 -8.23 18.84
CA TYR A 108 45.27 -9.18 17.73
C TYR A 108 46.13 -8.69 16.57
N VAL A 109 45.98 -7.42 16.14
CA VAL A 109 46.75 -6.85 15.01
C VAL A 109 48.23 -6.75 15.36
N ALA A 110 48.58 -6.28 16.57
CA ALA A 110 49.95 -6.26 17.04
C ALA A 110 50.61 -7.66 17.03
N THR A 111 49.86 -8.65 17.48
CA THR A 111 50.35 -10.04 17.51
C THR A 111 50.44 -10.65 16.09
N ALA A 112 49.48 -10.32 15.19
CA ALA A 112 49.57 -10.74 13.79
C ALA A 112 50.82 -10.19 13.10
N LYS A 113 51.14 -8.91 13.34
CA LYS A 113 52.35 -8.26 12.84
C LYS A 113 53.64 -8.89 13.38
N GLN A 114 53.62 -9.23 14.67
CA GLN A 114 54.79 -9.83 15.32
C GLN A 114 55.06 -11.28 14.87
N LEU A 115 53.98 -12.12 14.86
CA LEU A 115 54.12 -13.53 14.58
C LEU A 115 54.09 -13.88 13.08
N GLN A 116 53.55 -12.98 12.24
CA GLN A 116 53.35 -13.25 10.82
C GLN A 116 52.61 -14.62 10.60
N SER A 117 51.69 -14.94 11.50
CA SER A 117 50.93 -16.18 11.50
C SER A 117 49.59 -16.04 10.76
N LEU A 118 49.32 -16.95 9.83
CA LEU A 118 48.05 -17.01 9.09
C LEU A 118 46.84 -17.01 10.02
N ALA A 119 46.84 -17.90 11.02
CA ALA A 119 45.71 -18.07 11.93
C ALA A 119 45.40 -16.78 12.74
N VAL A 120 46.48 -16.08 13.18
CA VAL A 120 46.34 -14.85 13.94
C VAL A 120 45.90 -13.71 13.02
N ALA A 121 46.41 -13.62 11.80
CA ALA A 121 46.00 -12.64 10.82
C ALA A 121 44.53 -12.79 10.42
N GLN A 122 44.05 -13.99 10.20
CA GLN A 122 42.62 -14.28 9.93
C GLN A 122 41.75 -13.81 11.08
N ARG A 123 42.12 -14.13 12.33
CA ARG A 123 41.36 -13.74 13.52
C ARG A 123 41.38 -12.22 13.71
N ALA A 124 42.54 -11.59 13.57
CA ALA A 124 42.75 -10.14 13.64
C ALA A 124 41.87 -9.42 12.61
N THR A 125 41.85 -9.89 11.36
CA THR A 125 41.05 -9.31 10.29
C THR A 125 39.57 -9.37 10.61
N ARG A 126 39.06 -10.55 11.02
CA ARG A 126 37.63 -10.73 11.31
C ARG A 126 37.17 -9.88 12.49
N ILE A 127 37.96 -9.79 13.56
CA ILE A 127 37.61 -8.96 14.72
C ILE A 127 37.65 -7.46 14.37
N ALA A 128 38.64 -7.02 13.58
CA ALA A 128 38.77 -5.64 13.14
C ALA A 128 37.60 -5.22 12.20
N VAL A 129 37.20 -6.11 11.28
CA VAL A 129 36.01 -5.90 10.43
C VAL A 129 34.75 -5.80 11.29
N PHE A 130 34.59 -6.68 12.26
CA PHE A 130 33.45 -6.67 13.18
C PHE A 130 33.41 -5.39 14.04
N ALA A 131 34.57 -4.94 14.52
CA ALA A 131 34.74 -3.69 15.26
C ALA A 131 34.61 -2.42 14.39
N ARG A 132 34.46 -2.57 13.06
CA ARG A 132 34.46 -1.49 12.07
C ARG A 132 35.74 -0.64 12.08
N ASN A 133 36.85 -1.22 12.51
CA ASN A 133 38.15 -0.57 12.44
C ASN A 133 38.82 -0.92 11.10
N ASN A 134 38.57 -0.08 10.08
CA ASN A 134 38.99 -0.35 8.70
C ASN A 134 40.52 -0.32 8.53
N GLU A 135 41.25 0.52 9.27
CA GLU A 135 42.69 0.60 9.23
C GLU A 135 43.35 -0.69 9.76
N ALA A 136 42.93 -1.12 10.93
CA ALA A 136 43.39 -2.37 11.56
C ALA A 136 43.02 -3.60 10.71
N ALA A 137 41.82 -3.60 10.12
CA ALA A 137 41.36 -4.67 9.22
C ALA A 137 42.23 -4.73 7.94
N LEU A 138 42.56 -3.58 7.36
CA LEU A 138 43.44 -3.49 6.18
C LEU A 138 44.84 -4.06 6.48
N GLU A 139 45.43 -3.68 7.60
CA GLU A 139 46.74 -4.18 8.02
C GLU A 139 46.78 -5.69 8.23
N ALA A 140 45.81 -6.22 8.96
CA ALA A 140 45.69 -7.66 9.23
C ALA A 140 45.38 -8.46 7.95
N ALA A 141 44.52 -7.96 7.06
CA ALA A 141 44.19 -8.60 5.80
C ALA A 141 45.35 -8.67 4.84
N LYS A 142 46.25 -7.66 4.82
CA LYS A 142 47.50 -7.72 4.05
C LYS A 142 48.37 -8.90 4.48
N ILE A 143 48.52 -9.13 5.78
CA ILE A 143 49.28 -10.27 6.31
C ILE A 143 48.59 -11.59 5.92
N TRP A 144 47.24 -11.63 6.01
CA TRP A 144 46.51 -12.84 5.62
C TRP A 144 46.73 -13.18 4.14
N VAL A 145 46.62 -12.22 3.21
CA VAL A 145 46.87 -12.43 1.78
C VAL A 145 48.31 -12.79 1.51
N GLU A 146 49.27 -12.22 2.24
CA GLU A 146 50.71 -12.58 2.11
C GLU A 146 50.98 -14.03 2.48
N LYS A 147 50.37 -14.52 3.56
CA LYS A 147 50.54 -15.90 4.04
C LYS A 147 49.68 -16.94 3.32
N ALA A 148 48.60 -16.48 2.67
CA ALA A 148 47.69 -17.35 1.89
C ALA A 148 47.29 -16.62 0.58
N PRO A 149 48.17 -16.53 -0.41
CA PRO A 149 47.98 -15.73 -1.63
C PRO A 149 46.83 -16.22 -2.52
N THR A 150 46.41 -17.47 -2.37
CA THR A 150 45.34 -18.08 -3.15
C THR A 150 43.97 -18.04 -2.44
N ASP A 151 43.92 -17.53 -1.21
CA ASP A 151 42.70 -17.43 -0.43
C ASP A 151 41.79 -16.32 -0.97
N THR A 152 40.68 -16.70 -1.57
CA THR A 152 39.71 -15.76 -2.19
C THR A 152 38.95 -14.95 -1.15
N GLU A 153 38.65 -15.50 0.07
CA GLU A 153 38.04 -14.75 1.17
C GLU A 153 38.95 -13.61 1.62
N ALA A 154 40.25 -13.92 1.81
CA ALA A 154 41.23 -12.93 2.19
C ALA A 154 41.30 -11.77 1.19
N ARG A 155 41.33 -12.09 -0.10
CA ARG A 155 41.38 -11.08 -1.16
C ARG A 155 40.13 -10.23 -1.27
N GLN A 156 38.96 -10.82 -1.05
CA GLN A 156 37.69 -10.08 -1.04
C GLN A 156 37.62 -9.10 0.14
N ILE A 157 38.02 -9.52 1.33
CA ILE A 157 38.07 -8.64 2.50
C ILE A 157 39.09 -7.53 2.29
N LEU A 158 40.28 -7.89 1.78
CA LEU A 158 41.31 -6.91 1.50
C LEU A 158 40.87 -5.88 0.46
N ALA A 159 40.20 -6.30 -0.61
CA ALA A 159 39.62 -5.41 -1.60
C ALA A 159 38.61 -4.43 -0.99
N ALA A 160 37.70 -4.95 -0.14
CA ALA A 160 36.73 -4.10 0.57
C ALA A 160 37.42 -3.06 1.46
N MET A 161 38.52 -3.45 2.15
CA MET A 161 39.28 -2.52 2.98
C MET A 161 40.03 -1.48 2.13
N TYR A 162 40.52 -1.84 0.95
CA TYR A 162 41.13 -0.88 0.02
C TYR A 162 40.08 0.12 -0.51
N ILE A 163 38.88 -0.31 -0.84
CA ILE A 163 37.77 0.62 -1.24
C ILE A 163 37.53 1.65 -0.13
N ARG A 164 37.44 1.20 1.13
CA ARG A 164 37.23 2.09 2.29
C ARG A 164 38.43 3.00 2.58
N ALA A 165 39.63 2.59 2.16
CA ALA A 165 40.84 3.40 2.24
C ALA A 165 41.01 4.34 1.03
N GLY A 166 40.12 4.29 0.03
CA GLY A 166 40.18 5.11 -1.19
C GLY A 166 41.16 4.61 -2.25
N ASP A 167 41.69 3.38 -2.13
CA ASP A 167 42.61 2.77 -3.09
C ASP A 167 41.87 1.80 -4.03
N ALA A 168 41.22 2.37 -5.05
CA ALA A 168 40.46 1.64 -6.04
C ALA A 168 41.31 0.69 -6.89
N ASP A 169 42.60 1.04 -7.16
CA ASP A 169 43.48 0.23 -8.00
C ASP A 169 43.93 -1.06 -7.28
N ALA A 170 44.28 -0.93 -6.01
CA ALA A 170 44.61 -2.09 -5.19
C ALA A 170 43.36 -3.00 -5.03
N ALA A 171 42.19 -2.43 -4.79
CA ALA A 171 40.94 -3.18 -4.70
C ALA A 171 40.64 -3.94 -6.00
N PHE A 172 40.75 -3.28 -7.14
CA PHE A 172 40.57 -3.91 -8.46
C PHE A 172 41.52 -5.11 -8.64
N THR A 173 42.79 -4.96 -8.34
CA THR A 173 43.80 -6.02 -8.50
C THR A 173 43.40 -7.30 -7.71
N HIS A 174 42.89 -7.15 -6.49
CA HIS A 174 42.48 -8.28 -5.68
C HIS A 174 41.19 -8.92 -6.17
N LEU A 175 40.20 -8.11 -6.64
CA LEU A 175 38.94 -8.63 -7.17
C LEU A 175 39.12 -9.27 -8.56
N GLU A 176 40.03 -8.74 -9.40
CA GLU A 176 40.40 -9.35 -10.67
C GLU A 176 41.01 -10.74 -10.46
N TYR A 177 41.88 -10.88 -9.46
CA TYR A 177 42.42 -12.19 -9.09
C TYR A 177 41.29 -13.16 -8.69
N VAL A 178 40.34 -12.74 -7.84
CA VAL A 178 39.21 -13.57 -7.41
C VAL A 178 38.37 -13.99 -8.61
N LEU A 179 38.17 -13.10 -9.58
CA LEU A 179 37.37 -13.37 -10.78
C LEU A 179 38.05 -14.37 -11.74
N ASN A 180 39.39 -14.43 -11.74
CA ASN A 180 40.18 -15.29 -12.63
C ASN A 180 40.55 -16.65 -12.02
N VAL A 181 40.08 -16.98 -10.81
CA VAL A 181 40.31 -18.30 -10.20
C VAL A 181 39.42 -19.34 -10.88
N GLU A 182 40.01 -20.37 -11.47
CA GLU A 182 39.30 -21.41 -12.28
C GLU A 182 38.38 -22.33 -11.48
N SER A 183 38.38 -22.29 -10.14
CA SER A 183 37.62 -23.19 -9.28
C SER A 183 36.11 -22.97 -9.28
N GLU A 184 35.61 -21.82 -9.79
CA GLU A 184 34.21 -21.45 -9.77
C GLU A 184 33.77 -20.83 -11.12
N PRO A 185 32.53 -21.02 -11.55
CA PRO A 185 32.02 -20.37 -12.77
C PRO A 185 32.07 -18.84 -12.66
N ALA A 186 32.57 -18.16 -13.69
CA ALA A 186 32.76 -16.71 -13.70
C ALA A 186 31.47 -15.91 -13.37
N ASN A 187 30.31 -16.41 -13.79
CA ASN A 187 29.01 -15.79 -13.50
C ASN A 187 28.67 -15.81 -11.99
N ARG A 188 29.09 -16.84 -11.26
CA ARG A 188 28.90 -16.92 -9.81
C ARG A 188 29.83 -15.96 -9.08
N GLN A 189 31.07 -15.88 -9.53
CA GLN A 189 32.06 -14.97 -8.97
C GLN A 189 31.66 -13.51 -9.20
N LEU A 190 31.18 -13.14 -10.41
CA LEU A 190 30.68 -11.80 -10.72
C LEU A 190 29.52 -11.39 -9.82
N ARG A 191 28.55 -12.27 -9.61
CA ARG A 191 27.43 -11.99 -8.68
C ARG A 191 27.91 -11.82 -7.23
N MET A 192 28.88 -12.62 -6.81
CA MET A 192 29.46 -12.52 -5.47
C MET A 192 30.21 -11.18 -5.30
N ILE A 193 31.00 -10.78 -6.30
CA ILE A 193 31.69 -9.48 -6.31
C ILE A 193 30.69 -8.32 -6.32
N ALA A 194 29.64 -8.38 -7.16
CA ALA A 194 28.59 -7.37 -7.16
C ALA A 194 27.88 -7.26 -5.79
N ASN A 195 27.62 -8.37 -5.12
CA ASN A 195 27.06 -8.38 -3.77
C ASN A 195 28.01 -7.77 -2.73
N LEU A 196 29.33 -8.00 -2.86
CA LEU A 196 30.33 -7.39 -1.99
C LEU A 196 30.34 -5.87 -2.20
N LEU A 197 30.48 -5.44 -3.46
CA LEU A 197 30.53 -4.03 -3.85
C LEU A 197 29.25 -3.27 -3.47
N SER A 198 28.08 -3.91 -3.53
CA SER A 198 26.81 -3.28 -3.16
C SER A 198 26.71 -2.89 -1.68
N ARG A 199 27.56 -3.44 -0.82
CA ARG A 199 27.61 -3.12 0.63
C ARG A 199 28.51 -1.96 0.97
N GLU A 200 29.39 -1.56 0.05
CA GLU A 200 30.31 -0.45 0.28
C GLU A 200 29.56 0.90 0.21
N GLN A 201 30.05 1.88 1.00
CA GLN A 201 29.41 3.21 1.07
C GLN A 201 29.69 4.04 -0.19
N ASP A 202 30.93 3.93 -0.71
CA ASP A 202 31.31 4.60 -1.95
C ASP A 202 30.81 3.81 -3.16
N LYS A 203 29.57 4.14 -3.56
CA LYS A 203 28.87 3.49 -4.67
C LYS A 203 29.51 3.77 -6.02
N VAL A 204 30.10 4.95 -6.19
CA VAL A 204 30.73 5.35 -7.44
C VAL A 204 32.00 4.53 -7.66
N THR A 205 32.89 4.48 -6.69
CA THR A 205 34.10 3.66 -6.76
C THR A 205 33.78 2.17 -6.93
N ALA A 206 32.75 1.66 -6.24
CA ALA A 206 32.33 0.28 -6.39
C ALA A 206 31.89 -0.04 -7.83
N LEU A 207 31.13 0.85 -8.46
CA LEU A 207 30.71 0.71 -9.85
C LEU A 207 31.86 0.84 -10.84
N ASP A 208 32.79 1.79 -10.63
CA ASP A 208 33.96 1.96 -11.47
C ASP A 208 34.85 0.70 -11.46
N ILE A 209 35.03 0.10 -10.28
CA ILE A 209 35.75 -1.17 -10.15
C ILE A 209 35.04 -2.27 -10.92
N MET A 210 33.71 -2.40 -10.77
CA MET A 210 32.93 -3.43 -11.45
C MET A 210 32.97 -3.24 -12.96
N GLU A 211 32.86 -2.01 -13.45
CA GLU A 211 32.94 -1.67 -14.87
C GLU A 211 34.31 -2.08 -15.46
N ARG A 212 35.41 -1.79 -14.76
CA ARG A 212 36.74 -2.26 -15.14
C ARG A 212 36.86 -3.78 -15.17
N LEU A 213 36.27 -4.49 -14.19
CA LEU A 213 36.28 -5.96 -14.13
C LEU A 213 35.54 -6.59 -15.32
N ILE A 214 34.49 -5.94 -15.84
CA ILE A 214 33.71 -6.46 -16.97
C ILE A 214 34.15 -5.93 -18.34
N SER A 215 35.09 -4.98 -18.40
CA SER A 215 35.52 -4.31 -19.62
C SER A 215 36.15 -5.25 -20.68
N HIS A 216 36.55 -6.45 -20.30
CA HIS A 216 37.17 -7.46 -21.18
C HIS A 216 36.15 -8.42 -21.81
N ASP A 217 34.96 -7.93 -22.17
CA ASP A 217 33.90 -8.67 -22.85
C ASP A 217 33.60 -10.05 -22.20
N ARG A 218 33.15 -10.01 -20.95
CA ARG A 218 32.77 -11.20 -20.18
C ARG A 218 31.30 -11.63 -20.40
N GLY A 219 30.68 -11.12 -21.47
CA GLY A 219 29.34 -11.50 -21.91
C GLY A 219 28.19 -11.00 -21.02
N ASN A 220 27.00 -11.46 -21.33
CA ASN A 220 25.75 -10.99 -20.68
C ASN A 220 25.69 -11.22 -19.17
N SER A 221 26.33 -12.27 -18.66
CA SER A 221 26.36 -12.52 -17.20
C SER A 221 27.09 -11.43 -16.42
N ALA A 222 28.15 -10.87 -17.01
CA ALA A 222 28.90 -9.76 -16.43
C ALA A 222 28.06 -8.47 -16.44
N LEU A 223 27.38 -8.23 -17.53
CA LEU A 223 26.49 -7.08 -17.69
C LEU A 223 25.28 -7.14 -16.75
N LEU A 224 24.70 -8.34 -16.54
CA LEU A 224 23.64 -8.57 -15.54
C LEU A 224 24.12 -8.26 -14.12
N ALA A 225 25.34 -8.71 -13.76
CA ALA A 225 25.89 -8.42 -12.44
C ALA A 225 26.16 -6.92 -12.23
N TYR A 226 26.62 -6.22 -13.26
CA TYR A 226 26.83 -4.78 -13.23
C TYR A 226 25.49 -4.01 -13.14
N ALA A 227 24.51 -4.37 -13.96
CA ALA A 227 23.18 -3.76 -13.91
C ALA A 227 22.55 -3.89 -12.53
N LEU A 228 22.63 -5.08 -11.93
CA LEU A 228 22.12 -5.32 -10.57
C LEU A 228 22.85 -4.47 -9.52
N LEU A 229 24.17 -4.30 -9.65
CA LEU A 229 24.95 -3.43 -8.77
C LEU A 229 24.54 -1.97 -8.94
N ALA A 230 24.37 -1.50 -10.20
CA ALA A 230 23.96 -0.13 -10.49
C ALA A 230 22.56 0.18 -9.94
N ILE A 231 21.61 -0.75 -10.09
CA ILE A 231 20.25 -0.65 -9.52
C ILE A 231 20.33 -0.55 -7.99
N ARG A 232 21.06 -1.45 -7.32
CA ARG A 232 21.21 -1.44 -5.85
C ARG A 232 21.96 -0.23 -5.31
N SER A 233 22.74 0.41 -6.15
CA SER A 233 23.48 1.63 -5.84
C SER A 233 22.72 2.90 -6.20
N GLU A 234 21.49 2.76 -6.69
CA GLU A 234 20.60 3.86 -7.10
C GLU A 234 21.24 4.79 -8.17
N GLN A 235 22.09 4.21 -9.04
CA GLN A 235 22.75 4.93 -10.12
C GLN A 235 21.98 4.71 -11.43
N ILE A 236 20.90 5.48 -11.61
CA ILE A 236 19.94 5.33 -12.71
C ILE A 236 20.60 5.35 -14.09
N ASP A 237 21.46 6.34 -14.35
CA ASP A 237 22.14 6.48 -15.65
C ASP A 237 22.99 5.24 -16.00
N ARG A 238 23.73 4.73 -15.03
CA ARG A 238 24.58 3.54 -15.21
C ARG A 238 23.75 2.27 -15.34
N ALA A 239 22.65 2.18 -14.58
CA ALA A 239 21.70 1.08 -14.70
C ALA A 239 21.05 1.07 -16.07
N SER A 240 20.56 2.22 -16.57
CA SER A 240 19.95 2.37 -17.89
C SER A 240 20.87 1.88 -19.01
N LEU A 241 22.11 2.34 -19.04
CA LEU A 241 23.08 1.92 -20.06
C LEU A 241 23.33 0.40 -20.09
N ALA A 242 23.40 -0.23 -18.92
CA ALA A 242 23.60 -1.66 -18.82
C ALA A 242 22.35 -2.44 -19.23
N ILE A 243 21.18 -1.99 -18.80
CA ILE A 243 19.89 -2.57 -19.11
C ILE A 243 19.59 -2.50 -20.61
N ASP A 244 19.84 -1.36 -21.27
CA ASP A 244 19.63 -1.20 -22.70
C ASP A 244 20.48 -2.20 -23.52
N ARG A 245 21.75 -2.42 -23.12
CA ARG A 245 22.59 -3.44 -23.74
C ARG A 245 22.07 -4.86 -23.54
N LEU A 246 21.48 -5.13 -22.36
CA LEU A 246 20.86 -6.43 -22.09
C LEU A 246 19.60 -6.66 -22.93
N VAL A 247 18.79 -5.61 -23.12
CA VAL A 247 17.66 -5.64 -24.06
C VAL A 247 18.15 -5.91 -25.49
N ASP A 248 19.16 -5.18 -25.96
CA ASP A 248 19.71 -5.32 -27.32
C ASP A 248 20.28 -6.72 -27.60
N SER A 249 20.81 -7.38 -26.58
CA SER A 249 21.34 -8.75 -26.69
C SER A 249 20.30 -9.86 -26.44
N GLY A 250 19.05 -9.51 -26.08
CA GLY A 250 18.01 -10.47 -25.69
C GLY A 250 18.30 -11.24 -24.41
N ALA A 251 19.14 -10.67 -23.53
CA ALA A 251 19.62 -11.33 -22.31
C ALA A 251 19.07 -10.70 -21.02
N LEU A 252 18.14 -9.75 -21.12
CA LEU A 252 17.53 -9.12 -19.96
C LEU A 252 16.62 -10.12 -19.22
N GLU A 253 16.92 -10.36 -17.95
CA GLU A 253 16.06 -11.17 -17.08
C GLU A 253 14.91 -10.32 -16.54
N THR A 254 13.69 -10.86 -16.54
CA THR A 254 12.47 -10.17 -16.08
C THR A 254 12.59 -9.61 -14.65
N ASN A 255 13.28 -10.32 -13.73
CA ASN A 255 13.53 -9.85 -12.37
C ASN A 255 14.41 -8.59 -12.33
N ILE A 256 15.37 -8.47 -13.25
CA ILE A 256 16.23 -7.28 -13.36
C ILE A 256 15.42 -6.11 -13.95
N ALA A 257 14.60 -6.37 -14.96
CA ALA A 257 13.68 -5.37 -15.49
C ALA A 257 12.72 -4.84 -14.42
N MET A 258 12.14 -5.72 -13.60
CA MET A 258 11.29 -5.33 -12.46
C MET A 258 12.05 -4.47 -11.45
N ALA A 259 13.28 -4.84 -11.11
CA ALA A 259 14.11 -4.08 -10.18
C ALA A 259 14.46 -2.68 -10.73
N TYR A 260 14.72 -2.57 -12.03
CA TYR A 260 14.98 -1.30 -12.69
C TYR A 260 13.75 -0.39 -12.72
N VAL A 261 12.58 -0.94 -13.06
CA VAL A 261 11.31 -0.21 -13.03
C VAL A 261 11.01 0.27 -11.60
N ALA A 262 11.23 -0.58 -10.59
CA ALA A 262 11.04 -0.20 -9.19
C ALA A 262 11.98 0.94 -8.77
N LEU A 263 13.25 0.94 -9.23
CA LEU A 263 14.19 2.03 -9.01
C LEU A 263 13.66 3.34 -9.60
N LEU A 264 13.18 3.32 -10.85
CA LEU A 264 12.62 4.51 -11.50
C LEU A 264 11.38 5.03 -10.77
N GLN A 265 10.50 4.13 -10.33
CA GLN A 265 9.32 4.51 -9.53
C GLN A 265 9.69 5.14 -8.18
N GLN A 266 10.72 4.63 -7.52
CA GLN A 266 11.22 5.18 -6.24
C GLN A 266 11.74 6.61 -6.38
N HIS A 267 12.21 6.98 -7.56
CA HIS A 267 12.70 8.32 -7.89
C HIS A 267 11.68 9.19 -8.63
N ASP A 268 10.38 8.82 -8.57
CA ASP A 268 9.28 9.52 -9.26
C ASP A 268 9.42 9.58 -10.81
N GLU A 269 10.21 8.66 -11.38
CA GLU A 269 10.45 8.56 -12.82
C GLU A 269 9.56 7.51 -13.51
N SER A 270 8.32 7.35 -13.06
CA SER A 270 7.35 6.42 -13.69
C SER A 270 7.12 6.69 -15.19
N PRO A 271 7.11 7.95 -15.68
CA PRO A 271 7.03 8.20 -17.12
C PRO A 271 8.22 7.63 -17.90
N SER A 272 9.45 7.80 -17.38
CA SER A 272 10.67 7.24 -17.99
C SER A 272 10.65 5.71 -18.02
N ALA A 273 10.11 5.08 -16.97
CA ALA A 273 9.92 3.63 -16.92
C ALA A 273 8.93 3.13 -17.97
N LEU A 274 7.82 3.84 -18.18
CA LEU A 274 6.83 3.51 -19.20
C LEU A 274 7.43 3.63 -20.61
N GLU A 275 8.14 4.72 -20.90
CA GLU A 275 8.78 4.92 -22.19
C GLU A 275 9.87 3.87 -22.48
N TRP A 276 10.65 3.52 -21.46
CA TRP A 276 11.65 2.47 -21.58
C TRP A 276 11.01 1.09 -21.86
N LEU A 277 9.94 0.73 -21.14
CA LEU A 277 9.22 -0.52 -21.33
C LEU A 277 8.60 -0.60 -22.73
N GLU A 278 7.97 0.47 -23.20
CA GLU A 278 7.38 0.55 -24.53
C GLU A 278 8.42 0.26 -25.62
N ARG A 279 9.56 0.97 -25.59
CA ARG A 279 10.67 0.75 -26.53
C ARG A 279 11.26 -0.67 -26.44
N SER A 280 11.33 -1.23 -25.24
CA SER A 280 11.86 -2.58 -25.04
C SER A 280 10.95 -3.66 -25.60
N ILE A 281 9.62 -3.50 -25.45
CA ILE A 281 8.62 -4.40 -26.00
C ILE A 281 8.56 -4.32 -27.53
N GLU A 282 8.83 -3.14 -28.11
CA GLU A 282 8.93 -3.00 -29.58
C GLU A 282 10.08 -3.81 -30.18
N LYS A 283 11.19 -3.97 -29.45
CA LYS A 283 12.35 -4.79 -29.86
C LYS A 283 12.08 -6.29 -29.77
N ASP A 284 11.36 -6.72 -28.72
CA ASP A 284 10.94 -8.11 -28.53
C ASP A 284 9.44 -8.16 -28.20
N VAL A 285 8.64 -8.28 -29.25
CA VAL A 285 7.17 -8.29 -29.17
C VAL A 285 6.64 -9.51 -28.41
N ASP A 286 7.41 -10.58 -28.34
CA ASP A 286 7.04 -11.84 -27.68
C ASP A 286 7.55 -11.95 -26.23
N ASP A 287 8.26 -10.93 -25.71
CA ASP A 287 8.61 -10.88 -24.28
C ASP A 287 7.36 -10.62 -23.43
N HIS A 288 6.77 -11.72 -22.95
CA HIS A 288 5.59 -11.65 -22.06
C HIS A 288 5.90 -11.08 -20.69
N GLY A 289 7.15 -11.23 -20.23
CA GLY A 289 7.60 -10.70 -18.94
C GLY A 289 7.64 -9.18 -18.92
N LEU A 290 8.30 -8.57 -19.90
CA LEU A 290 8.32 -7.11 -20.06
C LEU A 290 6.93 -6.53 -20.29
N ARG A 291 6.13 -7.17 -21.14
CA ARG A 291 4.75 -6.75 -21.40
C ARG A 291 3.88 -6.79 -20.15
N LEU A 292 4.05 -7.77 -19.28
CA LEU A 292 3.32 -7.85 -18.02
C LEU A 292 3.73 -6.72 -17.06
N ILE A 293 5.03 -6.39 -16.99
CA ILE A 293 5.51 -5.25 -16.19
C ILE A 293 4.90 -3.94 -16.73
N TYR A 294 4.93 -3.76 -18.05
CA TYR A 294 4.35 -2.58 -18.72
C TYR A 294 2.86 -2.43 -18.44
N ALA A 295 2.09 -3.52 -18.62
CA ALA A 295 0.66 -3.53 -18.37
C ALA A 295 0.31 -3.15 -16.91
N ARG A 296 1.10 -3.65 -15.97
CA ARG A 296 0.95 -3.33 -14.53
C ARG A 296 1.28 -1.87 -14.25
N LEU A 297 2.38 -1.37 -14.78
CA LEU A 297 2.79 0.03 -14.57
C LEU A 297 1.80 1.02 -15.19
N LEU A 298 1.23 0.70 -16.36
CA LEU A 298 0.14 1.47 -16.97
C LEU A 298 -1.08 1.54 -16.05
N ALA A 299 -1.49 0.40 -15.46
CA ALA A 299 -2.61 0.35 -14.53
C ALA A 299 -2.35 1.16 -13.25
N ASP A 300 -1.13 1.06 -12.68
CA ASP A 300 -0.73 1.81 -11.49
C ASP A 300 -0.64 3.34 -11.77
N SER A 301 -0.39 3.71 -13.03
CA SER A 301 -0.37 5.09 -13.53
C SER A 301 -1.76 5.58 -13.98
N ASN A 302 -2.84 4.87 -13.68
CA ASN A 302 -4.23 5.16 -14.10
C ASN A 302 -4.46 5.19 -15.63
N ARG A 303 -3.53 4.66 -16.44
CA ARG A 303 -3.67 4.51 -17.90
C ARG A 303 -4.41 3.21 -18.24
N TYR A 304 -5.66 3.09 -17.75
CA TYR A 304 -6.41 1.82 -17.74
C TYR A 304 -6.73 1.25 -19.12
N GLU A 305 -7.06 2.08 -20.09
CA GLU A 305 -7.33 1.59 -21.45
C GLU A 305 -6.08 1.02 -22.11
N GLU A 306 -4.93 1.63 -21.90
CA GLU A 306 -3.67 1.12 -22.44
C GLU A 306 -3.24 -0.16 -21.71
N ALA A 307 -3.38 -0.19 -20.38
CA ALA A 307 -3.18 -1.40 -19.59
C ALA A 307 -4.06 -2.56 -20.10
N ARG A 308 -5.34 -2.29 -20.34
CA ARG A 308 -6.30 -3.27 -20.85
C ARG A 308 -5.86 -3.86 -22.20
N VAL A 309 -5.35 -3.01 -23.11
CA VAL A 309 -4.82 -3.47 -24.40
C VAL A 309 -3.65 -4.45 -24.17
N GLN A 310 -2.70 -4.12 -23.29
CA GLN A 310 -1.56 -4.99 -23.02
C GLN A 310 -1.99 -6.31 -22.35
N PHE A 311 -2.91 -6.26 -21.38
CA PHE A 311 -3.47 -7.47 -20.77
C PHE A 311 -4.28 -8.31 -21.76
N SER A 312 -4.95 -7.70 -22.73
CA SER A 312 -5.66 -8.44 -23.78
C SER A 312 -4.68 -9.21 -24.68
N ILE A 313 -3.53 -8.61 -25.03
CA ILE A 313 -2.47 -9.29 -25.79
C ILE A 313 -1.91 -10.46 -24.97
N LEU A 314 -1.62 -10.25 -23.68
CA LEU A 314 -1.13 -11.29 -22.78
C LEU A 314 -2.13 -12.44 -22.67
N SER A 315 -3.42 -12.16 -22.48
CA SER A 315 -4.46 -13.18 -22.34
C SER A 315 -4.60 -14.06 -23.58
N THR A 316 -4.32 -13.54 -24.78
CA THR A 316 -4.28 -14.34 -26.01
C THR A 316 -3.09 -15.28 -26.09
N LYS A 317 -1.96 -14.88 -25.50
CA LYS A 317 -0.70 -15.66 -25.51
C LYS A 317 -0.61 -16.65 -24.35
N THR A 318 -1.16 -16.27 -23.21
CA THR A 318 -1.18 -17.05 -21.96
C THR A 318 -2.60 -17.16 -21.41
N PRO A 319 -3.51 -17.89 -22.10
CA PRO A 319 -4.93 -17.95 -21.73
C PRO A 319 -5.17 -18.63 -20.38
N ASP A 320 -4.23 -19.42 -19.88
CA ASP A 320 -4.32 -20.13 -18.62
C ASP A 320 -3.73 -19.32 -17.43
N ASP A 321 -3.16 -18.15 -17.68
CA ASP A 321 -2.65 -17.26 -16.63
C ASP A 321 -3.82 -16.55 -15.95
N SER A 322 -4.21 -17.08 -14.79
CA SER A 322 -5.35 -16.57 -14.02
C SER A 322 -5.17 -15.14 -13.54
N ASP A 323 -3.94 -14.67 -13.34
CA ASP A 323 -3.68 -13.29 -12.90
C ASP A 323 -3.87 -12.30 -14.04
N VAL A 324 -3.47 -12.69 -15.24
CA VAL A 324 -3.71 -11.92 -16.46
C VAL A 324 -5.20 -11.83 -16.78
N VAL A 325 -5.91 -12.97 -16.73
CA VAL A 325 -7.36 -13.04 -17.00
C VAL A 325 -8.13 -12.21 -15.97
N TYR A 326 -7.76 -12.30 -14.69
CA TYR A 326 -8.39 -11.53 -13.62
C TYR A 326 -8.18 -10.02 -13.79
N ALA A 327 -6.95 -9.59 -14.04
CA ALA A 327 -6.64 -8.17 -14.27
C ALA A 327 -7.41 -7.62 -15.49
N LEU A 328 -7.50 -8.40 -16.57
CA LEU A 328 -8.27 -8.01 -17.75
C LEU A 328 -9.78 -7.92 -17.44
N GLY A 329 -10.31 -8.82 -16.63
CA GLY A 329 -11.70 -8.79 -16.15
C GLY A 329 -12.01 -7.51 -15.40
N LEU A 330 -11.15 -7.11 -14.46
CA LEU A 330 -11.31 -5.86 -13.68
C LEU A 330 -11.23 -4.62 -14.58
N LEU A 331 -10.26 -4.57 -15.50
CA LEU A 331 -10.11 -3.46 -16.42
C LEU A 331 -11.30 -3.34 -17.39
N ASN A 332 -11.87 -4.47 -17.81
CA ASN A 332 -13.10 -4.48 -18.62
C ASN A 332 -14.31 -3.98 -17.82
N LEU A 333 -14.44 -4.30 -16.53
CA LEU A 333 -15.48 -3.73 -15.67
C LEU A 333 -15.34 -2.22 -15.57
N GLN A 334 -14.14 -1.74 -15.29
CA GLN A 334 -13.87 -0.30 -15.17
C GLN A 334 -14.15 0.45 -16.48
N ALA A 335 -13.86 -0.16 -17.62
CA ALA A 335 -14.18 0.39 -18.94
C ALA A 335 -15.66 0.21 -19.34
N ASN A 336 -16.51 -0.21 -18.42
CA ASN A 336 -17.94 -0.53 -18.66
C ASN A 336 -18.16 -1.55 -19.79
N ARG A 337 -17.19 -2.47 -20.01
CA ARG A 337 -17.26 -3.55 -21.02
C ARG A 337 -17.78 -4.82 -20.36
N ILE A 338 -19.02 -4.76 -19.90
CA ILE A 338 -19.62 -5.75 -18.98
C ILE A 338 -19.60 -7.17 -19.54
N ASP A 339 -19.89 -7.36 -20.84
CA ASP A 339 -19.88 -8.70 -21.44
C ASP A 339 -18.47 -9.30 -21.54
N ALA A 340 -17.47 -8.48 -21.83
CA ALA A 340 -16.08 -8.91 -21.86
C ALA A 340 -15.59 -9.27 -20.44
N ALA A 341 -15.92 -8.44 -19.44
CA ALA A 341 -15.61 -8.72 -18.04
C ALA A 341 -16.23 -10.06 -17.59
N ARG A 342 -17.52 -10.28 -17.91
CA ARG A 342 -18.22 -11.52 -17.60
C ARG A 342 -17.52 -12.74 -18.23
N ALA A 343 -17.08 -12.62 -19.48
CA ALA A 343 -16.36 -13.71 -20.14
C ALA A 343 -15.02 -14.02 -19.43
N ASN A 344 -14.28 -13.01 -19.00
CA ASN A 344 -13.03 -13.21 -18.27
C ASN A 344 -13.27 -13.88 -16.90
N PHE A 345 -14.28 -13.46 -16.12
CA PHE A 345 -14.57 -14.11 -14.84
C PHE A 345 -15.12 -15.53 -15.02
N GLN A 346 -15.89 -15.79 -16.09
CA GLN A 346 -16.29 -17.16 -16.42
C GLN A 346 -15.07 -18.03 -16.76
N GLN A 347 -14.11 -17.51 -17.52
CA GLN A 347 -12.85 -18.21 -17.84
C GLN A 347 -12.09 -18.60 -16.57
N LEU A 348 -12.08 -17.73 -15.52
CA LEU A 348 -11.45 -18.07 -14.24
C LEU A 348 -12.14 -19.25 -13.55
N LEU A 349 -13.47 -19.36 -13.65
CA LEU A 349 -14.21 -20.52 -13.15
C LEU A 349 -13.85 -21.79 -13.91
N ASP A 350 -13.73 -21.71 -15.24
CA ASP A 350 -13.34 -22.83 -16.10
C ASP A 350 -11.90 -23.31 -15.80
N LEU A 351 -11.00 -22.37 -15.51
CA LEU A 351 -9.64 -22.63 -15.04
C LEU A 351 -9.58 -23.14 -13.58
N LYS A 352 -10.69 -23.09 -12.83
CA LYS A 352 -10.76 -23.39 -11.39
C LYS A 352 -9.77 -22.55 -10.56
N ALA A 353 -9.51 -21.36 -11.04
CA ALA A 353 -8.59 -20.41 -10.42
C ALA A 353 -9.34 -19.16 -9.97
N ARG A 354 -8.99 -18.59 -8.82
CA ARG A 354 -9.62 -17.39 -8.27
C ARG A 354 -11.15 -17.46 -8.23
N SER A 355 -11.73 -18.66 -7.99
CA SER A 355 -13.17 -18.88 -8.10
C SER A 355 -14.00 -17.96 -7.22
N SER A 356 -13.55 -17.66 -6.00
CA SER A 356 -14.26 -16.72 -5.10
C SER A 356 -14.30 -15.30 -5.68
N ASP A 357 -13.18 -14.82 -6.25
CA ASP A 357 -13.14 -13.51 -6.91
C ASP A 357 -14.07 -13.52 -8.14
N ALA A 358 -14.01 -14.56 -8.96
CA ALA A 358 -14.85 -14.69 -10.14
C ALA A 358 -16.33 -14.70 -9.80
N TYR A 359 -16.76 -15.48 -8.80
CA TYR A 359 -18.15 -15.48 -8.33
C TYR A 359 -18.60 -14.10 -7.84
N PHE A 360 -17.76 -13.41 -7.09
CA PHE A 360 -18.07 -12.08 -6.57
C PHE A 360 -18.35 -11.08 -7.70
N TYR A 361 -17.46 -10.98 -8.68
CA TYR A 361 -17.66 -10.02 -9.79
C TYR A 361 -18.76 -10.45 -10.77
N LEU A 362 -18.98 -11.74 -10.96
CA LEU A 362 -20.13 -12.23 -11.71
C LEU A 362 -21.44 -11.89 -11.01
N ALA A 363 -21.48 -11.96 -9.67
CA ALA A 363 -22.63 -11.56 -8.87
C ALA A 363 -22.92 -10.05 -9.02
N GLN A 364 -21.90 -9.19 -8.93
CA GLN A 364 -22.05 -7.75 -9.18
C GLN A 364 -22.59 -7.47 -10.59
N ILE A 365 -22.09 -8.19 -11.60
CA ILE A 365 -22.60 -8.07 -12.97
C ILE A 365 -24.07 -8.51 -13.06
N ALA A 366 -24.47 -9.57 -12.37
CA ALA A 366 -25.87 -10.02 -12.32
C ALA A 366 -26.78 -8.97 -11.65
N GLU A 367 -26.32 -8.39 -10.55
CA GLU A 367 -27.01 -7.30 -9.85
C GLU A 367 -27.19 -6.07 -10.74
N SER A 368 -26.14 -5.64 -11.43
CA SER A 368 -26.20 -4.50 -12.36
C SER A 368 -27.16 -4.70 -13.53
N ARG A 369 -27.60 -5.94 -13.76
CA ARG A 369 -28.57 -6.34 -14.79
C ARG A 369 -29.96 -6.64 -14.23
N ASP A 370 -30.21 -6.24 -12.98
CA ASP A 370 -31.48 -6.48 -12.29
C ASP A 370 -31.86 -7.96 -12.24
N LYS A 371 -30.85 -8.81 -11.90
CA LYS A 371 -31.00 -10.26 -11.76
C LYS A 371 -30.65 -10.70 -10.33
N PRO A 372 -31.49 -10.36 -9.34
CA PRO A 372 -31.17 -10.61 -7.93
C PRO A 372 -31.03 -12.09 -7.58
N ASP A 373 -31.81 -12.99 -8.19
CA ASP A 373 -31.71 -14.42 -7.94
C ASP A 373 -30.37 -15.00 -8.42
N ASP A 374 -29.93 -14.63 -9.66
CA ASP A 374 -28.63 -15.04 -10.19
C ASP A 374 -27.50 -14.49 -9.31
N ALA A 375 -27.60 -13.21 -8.87
CA ALA A 375 -26.63 -12.57 -8.02
C ALA A 375 -26.53 -13.26 -6.65
N LEU A 376 -27.68 -13.62 -6.05
CA LEU A 376 -27.74 -14.30 -4.76
C LEU A 376 -27.02 -15.67 -4.81
N GLU A 377 -27.27 -16.47 -5.85
CA GLU A 377 -26.59 -17.75 -6.02
C GLU A 377 -25.07 -17.57 -6.15
N LEU A 378 -24.64 -16.59 -6.93
CA LEU A 378 -23.22 -16.30 -7.16
C LEU A 378 -22.52 -15.76 -5.90
N TYR A 379 -23.15 -14.83 -5.15
CA TYR A 379 -22.58 -14.34 -3.89
C TYR A 379 -22.47 -15.46 -2.84
N ARG A 380 -23.43 -16.37 -2.75
CA ARG A 380 -23.37 -17.55 -1.86
C ARG A 380 -22.24 -18.51 -2.23
N ALA A 381 -21.82 -18.54 -3.49
CA ALA A 381 -20.67 -19.34 -3.94
C ALA A 381 -19.33 -18.74 -3.52
N VAL A 382 -19.29 -17.49 -3.04
CA VAL A 382 -18.10 -16.87 -2.47
C VAL A 382 -17.92 -17.39 -1.04
N THR A 383 -17.04 -18.37 -0.86
CA THR A 383 -16.87 -19.08 0.43
C THR A 383 -15.63 -18.64 1.22
N ARG A 384 -14.72 -17.85 0.63
CA ARG A 384 -13.44 -17.41 1.22
C ARG A 384 -12.82 -16.26 0.42
N GLY A 385 -11.75 -15.67 0.97
CA GLY A 385 -10.98 -14.62 0.29
C GLY A 385 -11.40 -13.23 0.71
N THR A 386 -10.76 -12.22 0.13
CA THR A 386 -10.94 -10.80 0.47
C THR A 386 -12.37 -10.32 0.25
N ASN A 387 -13.06 -10.88 -0.75
CA ASN A 387 -14.43 -10.49 -1.11
C ASN A 387 -15.52 -11.24 -0.33
N TYR A 388 -15.14 -12.20 0.56
CA TYR A 388 -16.10 -13.03 1.29
C TYR A 388 -17.06 -12.18 2.14
N PHE A 389 -16.51 -11.32 2.98
CA PHE A 389 -17.31 -10.51 3.89
C PHE A 389 -18.29 -9.60 3.14
N GLN A 390 -17.80 -8.92 2.10
CA GLN A 390 -18.64 -8.07 1.25
C GLN A 390 -19.74 -8.88 0.54
N ALA A 391 -19.41 -10.07 0.04
CA ALA A 391 -20.39 -10.96 -0.59
C ALA A 391 -21.51 -11.35 0.39
N GLN A 392 -21.17 -11.65 1.65
CA GLN A 392 -22.16 -12.01 2.66
C GLN A 392 -23.08 -10.83 3.03
N ILE A 393 -22.57 -9.61 3.07
CA ILE A 393 -23.40 -8.41 3.23
C ILE A 393 -24.38 -8.28 2.05
N ARG A 394 -23.88 -8.44 0.81
CA ARG A 394 -24.76 -8.38 -0.38
C ARG A 394 -25.83 -9.47 -0.39
N VAL A 395 -25.51 -10.67 0.09
CA VAL A 395 -26.52 -11.72 0.31
C VAL A 395 -27.65 -11.23 1.23
N GLY A 396 -27.31 -10.61 2.37
CA GLY A 396 -28.30 -10.03 3.28
C GLY A 396 -29.17 -8.95 2.61
N MET A 397 -28.54 -8.02 1.89
CA MET A 397 -29.24 -6.94 1.18
C MET A 397 -30.21 -7.48 0.11
N ILE A 398 -29.77 -8.47 -0.69
CA ILE A 398 -30.65 -9.09 -1.71
C ILE A 398 -31.78 -9.87 -1.05
N LEU A 399 -31.51 -10.62 0.01
CA LEU A 399 -32.55 -11.35 0.74
C LEU A 399 -33.65 -10.40 1.24
N SER A 400 -33.30 -9.22 1.73
CA SER A 400 -34.29 -8.23 2.19
C SER A 400 -35.21 -7.74 1.08
N SER A 401 -34.72 -7.71 -0.18
CA SER A 401 -35.51 -7.22 -1.32
C SER A 401 -36.41 -8.27 -1.97
N ILE A 402 -36.05 -9.55 -1.88
CA ILE A 402 -36.77 -10.65 -2.57
C ILE A 402 -37.52 -11.62 -1.62
N ASP A 403 -37.18 -11.62 -0.32
CA ASP A 403 -37.68 -12.56 0.65
C ASP A 403 -38.23 -11.83 1.89
N ASP A 404 -37.81 -12.20 3.08
CA ASP A 404 -38.25 -11.68 4.36
C ASP A 404 -37.10 -10.92 5.05
N VAL A 405 -37.41 -9.75 5.59
CA VAL A 405 -36.46 -8.90 6.36
C VAL A 405 -35.84 -9.70 7.51
N ASP A 406 -36.63 -10.57 8.20
CA ASP A 406 -36.12 -11.34 9.32
C ASP A 406 -35.08 -12.41 8.89
N ASN A 407 -35.24 -13.01 7.70
CA ASN A 407 -34.24 -13.91 7.11
C ASN A 407 -32.97 -13.17 6.74
N ALA A 408 -33.10 -11.99 6.17
CA ALA A 408 -31.95 -11.13 5.84
C ALA A 408 -31.14 -10.77 7.09
N ARG A 409 -31.82 -10.35 8.15
CA ARG A 409 -31.22 -10.03 9.45
C ARG A 409 -30.55 -11.25 10.09
N ALA A 410 -31.25 -12.40 10.12
CA ALA A 410 -30.67 -13.63 10.65
C ALA A 410 -29.39 -14.02 9.92
N HIS A 411 -29.35 -13.82 8.59
CA HIS A 411 -28.15 -14.04 7.81
C HIS A 411 -27.00 -13.10 8.23
N LEU A 412 -27.24 -11.78 8.28
CA LEU A 412 -26.21 -10.80 8.69
C LEU A 412 -25.70 -11.08 10.11
N GLN A 413 -26.57 -11.41 11.05
CA GLN A 413 -26.22 -11.75 12.44
C GLN A 413 -25.42 -13.05 12.57
N SER A 414 -25.49 -13.94 11.56
CA SER A 414 -24.72 -15.19 11.53
C SER A 414 -23.27 -14.99 11.06
N ILE A 415 -22.91 -13.83 10.52
CA ILE A 415 -21.59 -13.57 9.98
C ILE A 415 -20.60 -13.30 11.11
N ALA A 416 -19.54 -14.12 11.18
CA ALA A 416 -18.44 -13.87 12.12
C ALA A 416 -17.63 -12.64 11.71
N THR A 417 -17.26 -11.83 12.69
CA THR A 417 -16.46 -10.61 12.49
C THR A 417 -15.09 -10.74 13.16
N ASP A 418 -14.05 -10.30 12.46
CA ASP A 418 -12.66 -10.34 12.96
C ASP A 418 -12.25 -9.03 13.68
N ASN A 419 -12.96 -7.92 13.43
CA ASN A 419 -12.62 -6.61 13.94
C ASN A 419 -13.87 -5.70 14.09
N GLU A 420 -13.67 -4.53 14.71
CA GLU A 420 -14.75 -3.56 14.94
C GLU A 420 -15.29 -2.95 13.66
N GLU A 421 -14.45 -2.74 12.64
CA GLU A 421 -14.86 -2.22 11.33
C GLU A 421 -15.88 -3.15 10.64
N GLN A 422 -15.61 -4.47 10.63
CA GLN A 422 -16.56 -5.45 10.09
C GLN A 422 -17.88 -5.46 10.90
N ARG A 423 -17.80 -5.35 12.22
CA ARG A 423 -18.98 -5.29 13.09
C ARG A 423 -19.83 -4.06 12.79
N ARG A 424 -19.20 -2.89 12.64
CA ARG A 424 -19.86 -1.67 12.23
C ARG A 424 -20.57 -1.82 10.88
N HIS A 425 -19.89 -2.38 9.86
CA HIS A 425 -20.50 -2.61 8.55
C HIS A 425 -21.74 -3.50 8.62
N LEU A 426 -21.74 -4.56 9.46
CA LEU A 426 -22.93 -5.41 9.63
C LEU A 426 -24.09 -4.66 10.32
N VAL A 427 -23.78 -3.89 11.35
CA VAL A 427 -24.78 -3.05 12.05
C VAL A 427 -25.39 -2.03 11.09
N THR A 428 -24.57 -1.38 10.28
CA THR A 428 -25.03 -0.41 9.29
C THR A 428 -25.92 -1.09 8.24
N ALA A 429 -25.50 -2.23 7.69
CA ALA A 429 -26.29 -2.97 6.71
C ALA A 429 -27.63 -3.48 7.28
N GLU A 430 -27.64 -4.01 8.52
CA GLU A 430 -28.88 -4.42 9.19
C GLU A 430 -29.80 -3.23 9.44
N GLY A 431 -29.23 -2.09 9.88
CA GLY A 431 -29.98 -0.87 10.12
C GLY A 431 -30.58 -0.27 8.85
N GLU A 432 -29.86 -0.32 7.72
CA GLU A 432 -30.34 0.09 6.41
C GLU A 432 -31.53 -0.78 5.97
N ILE A 433 -31.41 -2.10 6.05
CA ILE A 433 -32.52 -3.03 5.77
C ILE A 433 -33.76 -2.69 6.59
N LEU A 434 -33.60 -2.44 7.90
CA LEU A 434 -34.73 -2.11 8.78
C LEU A 434 -35.34 -0.75 8.40
N THR A 435 -34.52 0.22 8.05
CA THR A 435 -34.95 1.58 7.67
C THR A 435 -35.71 1.59 6.34
N ASP A 436 -35.26 0.79 5.36
CA ASP A 436 -35.88 0.67 4.04
C ASP A 436 -37.26 -0.02 4.11
N HIS A 437 -37.45 -0.88 5.11
CA HIS A 437 -38.71 -1.56 5.37
C HIS A 437 -39.58 -0.89 6.46
N ASP A 438 -39.27 0.37 6.77
CA ASP A 438 -40.00 1.22 7.73
C ASP A 438 -40.06 0.65 9.18
N ARG A 439 -39.11 -0.26 9.52
CA ARG A 439 -38.95 -0.83 10.88
C ARG A 439 -38.04 0.09 11.73
N LEU A 440 -38.38 1.39 11.79
CA LEU A 440 -37.51 2.44 12.33
C LEU A 440 -37.18 2.26 13.81
N ASP A 441 -38.15 1.79 14.64
CA ASP A 441 -37.92 1.55 16.07
C ASP A 441 -36.88 0.43 16.30
N GLU A 442 -36.90 -0.60 15.43
CA GLU A 442 -35.97 -1.70 15.53
C GLU A 442 -34.57 -1.29 15.06
N ALA A 443 -34.48 -0.45 14.02
CA ALA A 443 -33.22 0.15 13.58
C ALA A 443 -32.62 1.03 14.69
N MET A 444 -33.44 1.84 15.36
CA MET A 444 -33.00 2.67 16.48
C MET A 444 -32.46 1.81 17.63
N ALA A 445 -33.20 0.77 18.02
CA ALA A 445 -32.76 -0.15 19.07
C ALA A 445 -31.50 -0.96 18.69
N LEU A 446 -31.26 -1.19 17.41
CA LEU A 446 -30.04 -1.82 16.91
C LEU A 446 -28.85 -0.88 17.11
N TYR A 447 -28.96 0.39 16.68
CA TYR A 447 -27.90 1.38 16.84
C TYR A 447 -27.63 1.72 18.31
N ASP A 448 -28.68 1.81 19.16
CA ASP A 448 -28.52 2.03 20.60
C ASP A 448 -27.64 0.94 21.22
N ARG A 449 -27.94 -0.33 20.94
CA ARG A 449 -27.13 -1.46 21.45
C ARG A 449 -25.72 -1.48 20.88
N ALA A 450 -25.55 -1.14 19.60
CA ALA A 450 -24.23 -1.13 18.98
C ALA A 450 -23.34 -0.05 19.59
N LEU A 451 -23.91 1.13 19.90
CA LEU A 451 -23.21 2.25 20.49
C LEU A 451 -22.90 2.07 21.99
N ASP A 452 -23.61 1.17 22.68
CA ASP A 452 -23.23 0.75 24.05
C ASP A 452 -21.91 -0.04 24.06
N ASP A 453 -21.63 -0.78 22.98
CA ASP A 453 -20.44 -1.64 22.85
C ASP A 453 -19.29 -0.99 22.06
N ILE A 454 -19.61 -0.13 21.09
CA ILE A 454 -18.65 0.46 20.15
C ILE A 454 -18.87 1.98 20.14
N TYR A 455 -17.88 2.72 20.60
CA TYR A 455 -17.90 4.18 20.48
C TYR A 455 -17.42 4.58 19.08
N ASP A 456 -18.35 4.83 18.16
CA ASP A 456 -18.06 5.06 16.74
C ASP A 456 -18.86 6.26 16.21
N MET A 457 -18.15 7.22 15.59
CA MET A 457 -18.74 8.48 15.11
C MET A 457 -19.64 8.28 13.90
N ASP A 458 -19.32 7.30 13.02
CA ASP A 458 -20.15 7.00 11.86
C ASP A 458 -21.49 6.39 12.28
N LEU A 459 -21.49 5.53 13.31
CA LEU A 459 -22.73 4.98 13.87
C LEU A 459 -23.55 6.06 14.60
N LEU A 460 -22.92 6.98 15.32
CA LEU A 460 -23.61 8.14 15.91
C LEU A 460 -24.27 8.98 14.83
N TYR A 461 -23.56 9.28 13.74
CA TYR A 461 -24.11 10.03 12.61
C TYR A 461 -25.28 9.29 11.96
N THR A 462 -25.15 7.97 11.74
CA THR A 462 -26.21 7.14 11.16
C THR A 462 -27.45 7.10 12.06
N ARG A 463 -27.28 6.98 13.39
CA ARG A 463 -28.39 7.05 14.34
C ARG A 463 -29.05 8.42 14.36
N ALA A 464 -28.27 9.49 14.28
CA ALA A 464 -28.79 10.87 14.18
C ALA A 464 -29.68 11.05 12.95
N MET A 465 -29.24 10.56 11.78
CA MET A 465 -30.06 10.63 10.54
C MET A 465 -31.34 9.79 10.64
N LEU A 466 -31.28 8.63 11.28
CA LEU A 466 -32.49 7.85 11.58
C LEU A 466 -33.42 8.60 12.55
N ALA A 467 -32.86 9.24 13.58
CA ALA A 467 -33.62 10.05 14.53
C ALA A 467 -34.31 11.25 13.84
N GLU A 468 -33.67 11.86 12.84
CA GLU A 468 -34.28 12.89 12.00
C GLU A 468 -35.53 12.34 11.29
N LYS A 469 -35.38 11.20 10.60
CA LYS A 469 -36.52 10.54 9.91
C LYS A 469 -37.67 10.21 10.86
N MET A 470 -37.38 9.90 12.12
CA MET A 470 -38.37 9.61 13.17
C MET A 470 -38.88 10.88 13.87
N GLY A 471 -38.37 12.06 13.56
CA GLY A 471 -38.71 13.32 14.25
C GLY A 471 -38.19 13.41 15.69
N ARG A 472 -37.20 12.59 16.07
CA ARG A 472 -36.58 12.56 17.41
C ARG A 472 -35.39 13.52 17.47
N ILE A 473 -35.70 14.82 17.46
CA ILE A 473 -34.69 15.89 17.39
C ILE A 473 -33.75 15.88 18.60
N ASP A 474 -34.22 15.45 19.76
CA ASP A 474 -33.42 15.29 20.99
C ASP A 474 -32.25 14.30 20.83
N VAL A 475 -32.51 13.16 20.19
CA VAL A 475 -31.49 12.14 19.92
C VAL A 475 -30.49 12.64 18.85
N LEU A 476 -31.03 13.20 17.72
CA LEU A 476 -30.21 13.78 16.67
C LEU A 476 -29.24 14.83 17.23
N GLU A 477 -29.77 15.78 18.01
CA GLU A 477 -28.95 16.87 18.58
C GLU A 477 -27.87 16.31 19.52
N ALA A 478 -28.19 15.35 20.39
CA ALA A 478 -27.25 14.73 21.31
C ALA A 478 -26.10 14.06 20.55
N ASP A 479 -26.41 13.29 19.53
CA ASP A 479 -25.44 12.54 18.74
C ASP A 479 -24.53 13.48 17.93
N LEU A 480 -25.10 14.46 17.21
CA LEU A 480 -24.33 15.39 16.41
C LEU A 480 -23.46 16.31 17.28
N ARG A 481 -23.92 16.71 18.46
CA ARG A 481 -23.08 17.46 19.40
C ARG A 481 -21.92 16.62 19.91
N THR A 482 -22.14 15.36 20.18
CA THR A 482 -21.08 14.43 20.58
C THR A 482 -20.02 14.31 19.49
N ILE A 483 -20.44 14.21 18.22
CA ILE A 483 -19.51 14.21 17.07
C ILE A 483 -18.72 15.53 17.02
N ILE A 484 -19.40 16.68 17.10
CA ILE A 484 -18.77 18.01 17.01
C ILE A 484 -17.80 18.26 18.20
N GLU A 485 -18.08 17.70 19.38
CA GLU A 485 -17.19 17.80 20.54
C GLU A 485 -15.86 17.06 20.32
N HIS A 486 -15.90 15.89 19.67
CA HIS A 486 -14.72 15.08 19.40
C HIS A 486 -14.01 15.47 18.10
N GLU A 487 -14.79 15.88 17.11
CA GLU A 487 -14.36 16.29 15.78
C GLU A 487 -14.91 17.68 15.46
N PRO A 488 -14.31 18.76 15.99
CA PRO A 488 -14.85 20.12 15.86
C PRO A 488 -15.01 20.62 14.41
N ASP A 489 -14.24 20.04 13.50
CA ASP A 489 -14.25 20.37 12.07
C ASP A 489 -15.02 19.33 11.21
N ASN A 490 -15.86 18.50 11.83
CA ASN A 490 -16.72 17.58 11.11
C ASN A 490 -17.82 18.35 10.38
N VAL A 491 -17.59 18.59 9.10
CA VAL A 491 -18.44 19.41 8.22
C VAL A 491 -19.87 18.86 8.16
N GLN A 492 -20.02 17.54 8.08
CA GLN A 492 -21.32 16.89 7.97
C GLN A 492 -22.16 17.07 9.25
N ALA A 493 -21.55 16.85 10.41
CA ALA A 493 -22.23 17.02 11.68
C ALA A 493 -22.61 18.48 11.95
N LEU A 494 -21.72 19.43 11.63
CA LEU A 494 -21.99 20.87 11.73
C LEU A 494 -23.17 21.28 10.85
N ASN A 495 -23.18 20.85 9.58
CA ASN A 495 -24.25 21.20 8.64
C ASN A 495 -25.56 20.52 9.02
N ALA A 496 -25.55 19.23 9.35
CA ALA A 496 -26.76 18.49 9.72
C ALA A 496 -27.43 19.09 10.97
N LEU A 497 -26.66 19.35 12.03
CA LEU A 497 -27.19 20.01 13.23
C LEU A 497 -27.73 21.40 12.92
N GLY A 498 -26.94 22.21 12.20
CA GLY A 498 -27.33 23.56 11.83
C GLY A 498 -28.63 23.59 11.01
N TYR A 499 -28.73 22.74 9.99
CA TYR A 499 -29.93 22.64 9.16
C TYR A 499 -31.16 22.22 9.99
N THR A 500 -31.03 21.16 10.80
CA THR A 500 -32.13 20.68 11.64
C THR A 500 -32.59 21.74 12.65
N LEU A 501 -31.67 22.47 13.28
CA LEU A 501 -32.03 23.57 14.17
C LEU A 501 -32.75 24.70 13.44
N ALA A 502 -32.35 25.05 12.21
CA ALA A 502 -32.99 26.05 11.39
C ALA A 502 -34.38 25.62 10.92
N ASP A 503 -34.56 24.35 10.55
CA ASP A 503 -35.80 23.84 9.99
C ASP A 503 -36.85 23.48 11.06
N ARG A 504 -36.42 22.83 12.15
CA ARG A 504 -37.29 22.22 13.17
C ARG A 504 -37.41 23.00 14.47
N THR A 505 -36.66 24.09 14.63
CA THR A 505 -36.66 24.89 15.87
C THR A 505 -36.67 26.39 15.56
N GLU A 506 -36.65 27.22 16.60
CA GLU A 506 -36.48 28.67 16.51
C GLU A 506 -35.05 29.14 16.85
N ARG A 507 -34.08 28.21 16.91
CA ARG A 507 -32.68 28.47 17.31
C ARG A 507 -31.83 28.92 16.11
N TYR A 508 -32.29 29.92 15.38
CA TYR A 508 -31.73 30.30 14.08
C TYR A 508 -30.30 30.87 14.15
N GLU A 509 -29.97 31.63 15.20
CA GLU A 509 -28.62 32.18 15.38
C GLU A 509 -27.58 31.08 15.66
N GLU A 510 -27.97 30.09 16.43
CA GLU A 510 -27.10 28.92 16.70
C GLU A 510 -26.93 28.08 15.42
N ALA A 511 -28.03 27.85 14.70
CA ALA A 511 -28.02 27.19 13.40
C ALA A 511 -27.08 27.89 12.41
N TYR A 512 -27.18 29.22 12.33
CA TYR A 512 -26.30 30.04 11.49
C TYR A 512 -24.83 29.86 11.84
N ALA A 513 -24.48 29.92 13.12
CA ALA A 513 -23.10 29.77 13.57
C ALA A 513 -22.50 28.38 13.22
N LEU A 514 -23.31 27.32 13.30
CA LEU A 514 -22.87 25.95 12.90
C LEU A 514 -22.67 25.85 11.39
N ILE A 515 -23.63 26.34 10.60
CA ILE A 515 -23.55 26.29 9.13
C ILE A 515 -22.43 27.20 8.61
N GLU A 516 -22.20 28.37 9.24
CA GLU A 516 -21.08 29.26 8.91
C GLU A 516 -19.74 28.57 9.09
N ARG A 517 -19.56 27.80 10.17
CA ARG A 517 -18.36 26.98 10.36
C ARG A 517 -18.23 25.91 9.28
N ALA A 518 -19.31 25.19 8.96
CA ALA A 518 -19.32 24.20 7.89
C ALA A 518 -18.95 24.82 6.53
N LEU A 519 -19.51 26.01 6.23
CA LEU A 519 -19.25 26.74 4.99
C LEU A 519 -17.80 27.23 4.89
N ALA A 520 -17.19 27.64 6.00
CA ALA A 520 -15.78 28.04 6.03
C ALA A 520 -14.84 26.86 5.69
N LEU A 521 -15.21 25.65 6.07
CA LEU A 521 -14.46 24.42 5.80
C LEU A 521 -14.70 23.88 4.37
N SER A 522 -15.92 24.06 3.84
CA SER A 522 -16.32 23.55 2.52
C SER A 522 -17.17 24.57 1.76
N PRO A 523 -16.55 25.64 1.19
CA PRO A 523 -17.27 26.81 0.64
C PRO A 523 -18.02 26.55 -0.68
N GLU A 524 -17.75 25.44 -1.35
CA GLU A 524 -18.36 25.07 -2.65
C GLU A 524 -19.24 23.81 -2.52
N ASP A 525 -19.61 23.41 -1.29
CA ASP A 525 -20.56 22.33 -1.09
C ASP A 525 -22.00 22.84 -1.25
N PHE A 526 -22.76 22.28 -2.19
CA PHE A 526 -24.09 22.75 -2.50
C PHE A 526 -25.11 22.51 -1.38
N TYR A 527 -24.94 21.43 -0.57
CA TYR A 527 -25.80 21.17 0.60
C TYR A 527 -25.60 22.23 1.70
N ILE A 528 -24.34 22.64 1.91
CA ILE A 528 -24.03 23.66 2.92
C ILE A 528 -24.50 25.03 2.45
N LEU A 529 -24.36 25.33 1.16
CA LEU A 529 -24.88 26.56 0.57
C LEU A 529 -26.40 26.63 0.66
N ASP A 530 -27.10 25.52 0.44
CA ASP A 530 -28.55 25.43 0.64
C ASP A 530 -28.95 25.65 2.09
N SER A 531 -28.28 24.96 3.03
CA SER A 531 -28.48 25.12 4.46
C SER A 531 -28.23 26.57 4.92
N MET A 532 -27.18 27.22 4.40
CA MET A 532 -26.92 28.64 4.66
C MET A 532 -28.04 29.54 4.12
N GLY A 533 -28.50 29.27 2.92
CA GLY A 533 -29.65 29.98 2.35
C GLY A 533 -30.92 29.80 3.18
N TRP A 534 -31.19 28.57 3.62
CA TRP A 534 -32.34 28.26 4.46
C TRP A 534 -32.30 28.97 5.82
N VAL A 535 -31.19 28.91 6.54
CA VAL A 535 -31.07 29.61 7.83
C VAL A 535 -31.17 31.14 7.69
N LEU A 536 -30.60 31.72 6.63
CA LEU A 536 -30.73 33.13 6.34
C LEU A 536 -32.18 33.53 6.07
N TYR A 537 -32.94 32.70 5.36
CA TYR A 537 -34.38 32.87 5.18
C TYR A 537 -35.10 32.88 6.53
N ARG A 538 -34.84 31.92 7.41
CA ARG A 538 -35.44 31.84 8.75
C ARG A 538 -35.08 33.04 9.64
N LEU A 539 -33.90 33.65 9.42
CA LEU A 539 -33.45 34.89 10.05
C LEU A 539 -34.06 36.17 9.41
N GLY A 540 -34.87 36.04 8.36
CA GLY A 540 -35.44 37.15 7.64
C GLY A 540 -34.49 37.89 6.68
N ARG A 541 -33.28 37.34 6.45
CA ARG A 541 -32.25 37.92 5.55
C ARG A 541 -32.46 37.41 4.13
N LEU A 542 -33.60 37.79 3.54
CA LEU A 542 -34.11 37.22 2.29
C LEU A 542 -33.17 37.39 1.09
N SER A 543 -32.54 38.58 0.96
CA SER A 543 -31.60 38.83 -0.16
C SER A 543 -30.37 37.96 -0.12
N ASP A 544 -29.80 37.75 1.09
CA ASP A 544 -28.64 36.93 1.29
C ASP A 544 -29.02 35.44 1.05
N ALA A 545 -30.21 35.04 1.50
CA ALA A 545 -30.73 33.69 1.26
C ALA A 545 -30.80 33.34 -0.24
N VAL A 546 -31.36 34.29 -1.07
CA VAL A 546 -31.43 34.10 -2.52
C VAL A 546 -30.04 33.96 -3.15
N GLU A 547 -29.04 34.71 -2.66
CA GLU A 547 -27.68 34.61 -3.16
C GLU A 547 -27.10 33.20 -2.95
N PHE A 548 -27.18 32.67 -1.71
CA PHE A 548 -26.65 31.37 -1.38
C PHE A 548 -27.41 30.23 -2.09
N LEU A 549 -28.72 30.24 -2.10
CA LEU A 549 -29.55 29.26 -2.81
C LEU A 549 -29.33 29.27 -4.33
N THR A 550 -29.09 30.45 -4.92
CA THR A 550 -28.73 30.54 -6.33
C THR A 550 -27.35 29.95 -6.61
N ARG A 551 -26.37 30.12 -5.69
CA ARG A 551 -25.06 29.49 -5.79
C ARG A 551 -25.20 27.98 -5.67
N ALA A 552 -25.94 27.47 -4.69
CA ALA A 552 -26.20 26.04 -4.51
C ALA A 552 -26.78 25.42 -5.79
N ARG A 553 -27.80 26.04 -6.37
CA ARG A 553 -28.45 25.57 -7.58
C ARG A 553 -27.55 25.55 -8.82
N ARG A 554 -26.58 26.48 -8.92
CA ARG A 554 -25.60 26.49 -10.02
C ARG A 554 -24.63 25.28 -9.94
N LEU A 555 -24.33 24.83 -8.74
CA LEU A 555 -23.45 23.67 -8.54
C LEU A 555 -24.20 22.36 -8.80
N LYS A 556 -25.47 22.28 -8.38
CA LYS A 556 -26.34 21.14 -8.61
C LYS A 556 -27.79 21.57 -8.72
N ASP A 557 -28.45 21.12 -9.78
CA ASP A 557 -29.90 21.32 -9.94
C ASP A 557 -30.65 20.27 -9.09
N ASP A 558 -30.81 20.61 -7.79
CA ASP A 558 -31.43 19.74 -6.80
C ASP A 558 -32.86 20.24 -6.50
N PRO A 559 -33.87 19.34 -6.42
CA PRO A 559 -35.25 19.71 -6.15
C PRO A 559 -35.47 20.44 -4.82
N GLU A 560 -34.72 20.07 -3.77
CA GLU A 560 -34.81 20.70 -2.45
C GLU A 560 -34.32 22.16 -2.50
N VAL A 561 -33.16 22.38 -3.14
CA VAL A 561 -32.63 23.74 -3.38
C VAL A 561 -33.63 24.57 -4.19
N ALA A 562 -34.28 23.97 -5.19
CA ALA A 562 -35.30 24.66 -5.97
C ALA A 562 -36.55 24.96 -5.14
N ALA A 563 -36.97 24.05 -4.24
CA ALA A 563 -38.08 24.32 -3.32
C ALA A 563 -37.75 25.49 -2.39
N HIS A 564 -36.59 25.51 -1.76
CA HIS A 564 -36.14 26.57 -0.86
C HIS A 564 -36.01 27.93 -1.60
N LEU A 565 -35.33 27.94 -2.75
CA LEU A 565 -35.18 29.19 -3.54
C LEU A 565 -36.51 29.75 -3.98
N GLY A 566 -37.41 28.91 -4.47
CA GLY A 566 -38.73 29.31 -4.88
C GLY A 566 -39.56 29.85 -3.71
N GLU A 567 -39.49 29.24 -2.52
CA GLU A 567 -40.14 29.70 -1.30
C GLU A 567 -39.65 31.11 -0.90
N VAL A 568 -38.33 31.32 -0.87
CA VAL A 568 -37.76 32.62 -0.51
C VAL A 568 -38.18 33.70 -1.51
N LEU A 569 -38.11 33.43 -2.81
CA LEU A 569 -38.57 34.36 -3.85
C LEU A 569 -40.05 34.68 -3.74
N TRP A 570 -40.89 33.69 -3.44
CA TRP A 570 -42.31 33.85 -3.23
C TRP A 570 -42.60 34.81 -2.06
N VAL A 571 -41.93 34.60 -0.91
CA VAL A 571 -42.06 35.46 0.28
C VAL A 571 -41.56 36.88 0.01
N MET A 572 -40.51 37.04 -0.81
CA MET A 572 -40.04 38.35 -1.25
C MET A 572 -41.02 39.07 -2.18
N GLY A 573 -42.04 38.37 -2.70
CA GLY A 573 -43.03 38.90 -3.63
C GLY A 573 -42.71 38.69 -5.10
N ASP A 574 -41.57 38.10 -5.45
CA ASP A 574 -41.20 37.75 -6.83
C ASP A 574 -41.81 36.38 -7.22
N LYS A 575 -43.13 36.39 -7.33
CA LYS A 575 -43.90 35.18 -7.59
C LYS A 575 -43.64 34.56 -8.96
N ASP A 576 -43.30 35.39 -9.95
CA ASP A 576 -43.00 34.89 -11.29
C ASP A 576 -41.67 34.15 -11.32
N ALA A 577 -40.64 34.68 -10.66
CA ALA A 577 -39.38 34.00 -10.50
C ALA A 577 -39.53 32.68 -9.72
N ALA A 578 -40.27 32.69 -8.61
CA ALA A 578 -40.56 31.49 -7.83
C ALA A 578 -41.19 30.37 -8.67
N LYS A 579 -42.26 30.71 -9.43
CA LYS A 579 -42.91 29.74 -10.32
C LYS A 579 -41.98 29.18 -11.38
N ASN A 580 -41.17 30.06 -12.01
CA ASN A 580 -40.21 29.62 -13.01
C ASN A 580 -39.17 28.62 -12.44
N ILE A 581 -38.73 28.82 -11.18
CA ILE A 581 -37.82 27.92 -10.50
C ILE A 581 -38.47 26.54 -10.27
N TRP A 582 -39.68 26.52 -9.70
CA TRP A 582 -40.42 25.30 -9.42
C TRP A 582 -40.82 24.56 -10.69
N ASP A 583 -41.34 25.26 -11.72
CA ASP A 583 -41.70 24.65 -13.00
C ASP A 583 -40.48 24.04 -13.72
N SER A 584 -39.30 24.69 -13.59
CA SER A 584 -38.06 24.13 -14.14
C SER A 584 -37.68 22.82 -13.44
N ALA A 585 -37.72 22.81 -12.12
CA ALA A 585 -37.35 21.61 -11.34
C ALA A 585 -38.35 20.47 -11.54
N LEU A 586 -39.64 20.76 -11.63
CA LEU A 586 -40.69 19.75 -11.89
C LEU A 586 -40.62 19.14 -13.30
N LYS A 587 -39.99 19.78 -14.29
CA LYS A 587 -39.77 19.16 -15.60
C LYS A 587 -38.80 17.96 -15.50
N ASP A 588 -37.80 18.08 -14.66
CA ASP A 588 -36.79 17.02 -14.45
C ASP A 588 -37.25 16.00 -13.42
N LYS A 589 -38.00 16.46 -12.37
CA LYS A 589 -38.48 15.63 -11.26
C LYS A 589 -39.98 15.88 -11.01
N PRO A 590 -40.90 15.36 -11.86
CA PRO A 590 -42.33 15.71 -11.82
C PRO A 590 -43.07 15.30 -10.53
N ASN A 591 -42.54 14.30 -9.81
CA ASN A 591 -43.16 13.72 -8.63
C ASN A 591 -42.36 13.99 -7.35
N ASP A 592 -41.43 14.96 -7.34
CA ASP A 592 -40.69 15.27 -6.10
C ASP A 592 -41.63 15.91 -5.08
N GLN A 593 -41.82 15.20 -3.95
CA GLN A 593 -42.80 15.56 -2.93
C GLN A 593 -42.46 16.89 -2.25
N ARG A 594 -41.18 17.22 -2.06
CA ARG A 594 -40.73 18.48 -1.41
C ARG A 594 -41.12 19.69 -2.22
N LEU A 595 -40.95 19.64 -3.56
CA LEU A 595 -41.40 20.67 -4.48
C LEU A 595 -42.93 20.82 -4.46
N LEU A 596 -43.65 19.68 -4.51
CA LEU A 596 -45.12 19.70 -4.53
C LEU A 596 -45.66 20.26 -3.22
N ASP A 597 -45.12 19.87 -2.07
CA ASP A 597 -45.53 20.38 -0.75
C ASP A 597 -45.26 21.90 -0.60
N ALA A 598 -44.09 22.37 -1.09
CA ALA A 598 -43.77 23.80 -1.09
C ALA A 598 -44.75 24.60 -1.94
N ILE A 599 -45.09 24.12 -3.14
CA ILE A 599 -46.03 24.78 -4.05
C ILE A 599 -47.46 24.76 -3.46
N GLU A 600 -47.93 23.63 -2.95
CA GLU A 600 -49.27 23.52 -2.35
C GLU A 600 -49.43 24.45 -1.14
N ARG A 601 -48.41 24.57 -0.30
CA ARG A 601 -48.43 25.45 0.88
C ARG A 601 -48.43 26.94 0.52
N LEU A 602 -47.72 27.36 -0.53
CA LEU A 602 -47.48 28.78 -0.83
C LEU A 602 -48.32 29.32 -1.99
N ALA A 603 -48.60 28.51 -3.01
CA ALA A 603 -49.28 28.87 -4.24
C ALA A 603 -50.44 27.92 -4.57
N PRO A 604 -51.41 27.74 -3.64
CA PRO A 604 -52.52 26.78 -3.80
C PRO A 604 -53.40 27.08 -5.03
#